data_2801cb2ec631ece4e96cd4250957231f
#
_entry.id   2801cb2ec631ece4e96cd4250957231f
#
_cell.length_a   1.000
_cell.length_b   1.000
_cell.length_c   1.000
_cell.angle_alpha   90.00
_cell.angle_beta   90.00
_cell.angle_gamma   90.00
#
_symmetry.space_group_name_H-M   'P 1'
#
loop_
_entity.id
_entity.type
_entity.pdbx_description
1 polymer ?
#
loop_
_entity_poly.entity_id
_entity_poly.type
_entity_poly.pdbx_seq_one_letter_code
_entity_poly.pdbx_strand_id
1 'polypeptide(L)'
;MSTEEGDMRFAFTLIDRFEMDREFSFTIRVEHGSSRYDLIECEPMVREAAEFMRECNRTDDLSLFVRKMRKSFVRLCESGN
;
A
#
# COMPACT_ATOMS: atom_id res chain seq x y z
N MET A 1 5.94 -21.56 2.25
CA MET A 1 6.16 -21.11 2.49
C MET A 1 6.45 -20.31 2.83
N SER A 2 6.55 -20.18 2.89
CA SER A 2 6.75 -19.50 3.32
C SER A 2 7.08 -18.44 3.19
N THR A 3 6.62 -17.82 3.52
CA THR A 3 6.80 -16.62 3.33
C THR A 3 8.00 -16.18 3.83
N GLU A 4 8.50 -15.25 3.31
CA GLU A 4 9.55 -14.66 3.76
C GLU A 4 9.26 -13.89 4.82
N GLU A 5 9.99 -13.83 5.80
CA GLU A 5 9.66 -13.15 6.90
C GLU A 5 9.44 -11.80 6.62
N GLY A 6 8.46 -11.21 7.03
CA GLY A 6 8.25 -9.78 6.99
C GLY A 6 7.51 -9.23 5.81
N ASP A 7 7.20 -10.02 4.85
CA ASP A 7 6.48 -9.50 3.68
C ASP A 7 4.98 -9.56 3.91
N MET A 8 4.29 -8.43 3.71
CA MET A 8 2.86 -8.38 3.86
C MET A 8 2.25 -7.80 2.59
N ARG A 9 1.28 -8.49 2.03
CA ARG A 9 0.60 -8.01 0.84
C ARG A 9 -0.80 -7.57 1.21
N PHE A 10 -1.16 -6.37 0.79
CA PHE A 10 -2.50 -5.84 1.02
C PHE A 10 -3.19 -5.73 -0.32
N ALA A 11 -4.38 -6.28 -0.43
CA ALA A 11 -5.13 -6.24 -1.68
C ALA A 11 -6.53 -5.73 -1.41
N PHE A 12 -7.00 -4.85 -2.27
CA PHE A 12 -8.33 -4.28 -2.12
C PHE A 12 -9.11 -4.45 -3.41
N THR A 13 -10.39 -4.73 -3.29
CA THR A 13 -11.28 -4.74 -4.43
C THR A 13 -12.41 -3.79 -4.12
N LEU A 14 -13.33 -3.66 -5.06
CA LEU A 14 -14.48 -2.79 -4.90
C LEU A 14 -14.09 -1.31 -4.76
N ILE A 15 -12.92 -0.96 -5.23
CA ILE A 15 -12.49 0.42 -5.20
C ILE A 15 -12.93 1.13 -6.47
N ASP A 16 -12.85 0.44 -7.61
CA ASP A 16 -13.25 1.02 -8.88
C ASP A 16 -14.72 0.71 -9.09
N ARG A 17 -15.56 1.71 -9.08
CA ARG A 17 -16.99 1.47 -9.19
C ARG A 17 -17.37 0.95 -10.58
N PHE A 18 -16.51 1.08 -11.57
CA PHE A 18 -16.82 0.60 -12.90
C PHE A 18 -16.28 -0.81 -13.12
N GLU A 19 -15.25 -1.19 -12.39
CA GLU A 19 -14.73 -2.53 -12.48
C GLU A 19 -14.48 -3.00 -11.06
N MET A 20 -15.49 -3.52 -10.44
CA MET A 20 -15.39 -3.87 -9.04
C MET A 20 -14.47 -5.04 -8.78
N ASP A 21 -14.17 -5.84 -9.83
CA ASP A 21 -13.27 -6.96 -9.64
C ASP A 21 -11.82 -6.52 -9.73
N ARG A 22 -11.56 -5.29 -10.09
CA ARG A 22 -10.19 -4.83 -10.22
C ARG A 22 -9.49 -4.81 -8.88
N GLU A 23 -8.31 -5.37 -8.84
CA GLU A 23 -7.57 -5.46 -7.60
C GLU A 23 -6.52 -4.38 -7.52
N PHE A 24 -6.43 -3.75 -6.37
CA PHE A 24 -5.40 -2.75 -6.07
C PHE A 24 -4.58 -3.33 -4.94
N SER A 25 -3.30 -3.38 -5.09
CA SER A 25 -2.50 -4.05 -4.07
C SER A 25 -1.14 -3.39 -3.87
N PHE A 26 -0.56 -3.66 -2.73
CA PHE A 26 0.83 -3.28 -2.47
C PHE A 26 1.43 -4.26 -1.48
N THR A 27 2.74 -4.38 -1.52
CA THR A 27 3.45 -5.30 -0.64
C THR A 27 4.48 -4.51 0.17
N ILE A 28 4.50 -4.73 1.45
CA ILE A 28 5.41 -4.06 2.35
C ILE A 28 6.30 -5.10 3.02
N ARG A 29 7.58 -4.79 3.14
CA ARG A 29 8.51 -5.65 3.84
C ARG A 29 8.88 -5.01 5.16
N VAL A 30 8.81 -5.77 6.23
CA VAL A 30 9.19 -5.28 7.54
C VAL A 30 10.55 -5.89 7.88
N GLU A 31 11.52 -5.02 8.18
CA GLU A 31 12.84 -5.51 8.45
C GLU A 31 12.95 -5.94 9.88
N HIS A 32 13.46 -7.12 10.13
CA HIS A 32 13.59 -7.59 11.49
C HIS A 32 14.69 -6.82 12.17
N GLY A 33 14.50 -6.55 13.39
CA GLY A 33 15.53 -5.87 14.15
C GLY A 33 15.48 -4.36 14.07
N SER A 34 14.72 -3.81 13.13
CA SER A 34 14.62 -2.39 13.10
C SER A 34 13.24 -2.07 12.63
N SER A 35 12.38 -1.55 13.17
CA SER A 35 11.00 -1.33 12.80
C SER A 35 10.87 -0.55 11.51
N ARG A 36 11.59 -0.96 10.51
CA ARG A 36 11.58 -0.22 9.27
C ARG A 36 10.71 -0.91 8.24
N TYR A 37 9.93 -0.14 7.51
CA TYR A 37 9.06 -0.67 6.49
C TYR A 37 9.55 -0.24 5.11
N ASP A 38 9.46 -1.16 4.14
CA ASP A 38 9.84 -0.85 2.77
C ASP A 38 8.70 -1.24 1.85
N LEU A 39 8.42 -0.40 0.88
CA LEU A 39 7.39 -0.70 -0.11
C LEU A 39 8.06 -1.47 -1.24
N ILE A 40 7.69 -2.73 -1.41
CA ILE A 40 8.28 -3.60 -2.40
C ILE A 40 7.56 -3.51 -3.72
N GLU A 41 6.24 -3.45 -3.66
CA GLU A 41 5.45 -3.49 -4.86
C GLU A 41 4.20 -2.68 -4.70
N CYS A 42 3.69 -2.09 -5.73
CA CYS A 42 2.45 -1.32 -5.66
C CYS A 42 1.81 -1.31 -7.03
N GLU A 43 0.57 -1.74 -7.08
CA GLU A 43 -0.12 -1.83 -8.35
C GLU A 43 -1.56 -1.38 -8.18
N PRO A 44 -2.00 -0.37 -8.86
CA PRO A 44 -1.19 0.51 -9.72
C PRO A 44 -0.27 1.40 -8.87
N MET A 45 0.71 1.98 -9.50
CA MET A 45 1.66 2.80 -8.77
C MET A 45 1.00 4.07 -8.24
N VAL A 46 1.29 4.41 -7.01
CA VAL A 46 0.79 5.63 -6.41
C VAL A 46 1.97 6.58 -6.25
N ARG A 47 1.83 7.78 -6.80
CA ARG A 47 2.94 8.72 -6.77
C ARG A 47 3.40 9.06 -5.38
N GLU A 48 2.47 9.20 -4.48
CA GLU A 48 2.82 9.60 -3.11
C GLU A 48 3.23 8.43 -2.23
N ALA A 49 3.29 7.22 -2.80
CA ALA A 49 3.57 6.05 -1.98
C ALA A 49 4.90 6.18 -1.23
N ALA A 50 5.93 6.69 -1.90
CA ALA A 50 7.22 6.82 -1.26
C ALA A 50 7.16 7.79 -0.09
N GLU A 51 6.38 8.84 -0.25
CA GLU A 51 6.24 9.82 0.81
C GLU A 51 5.46 9.25 1.97
N PHE A 52 4.39 8.50 1.69
CA PHE A 52 3.61 7.87 2.75
C PHE A 52 4.48 6.85 3.49
N MET A 53 5.34 6.14 2.76
CA MET A 53 6.21 5.16 3.40
C MET A 53 7.23 5.85 4.31
N ARG A 54 7.74 6.98 3.87
CA ARG A 54 8.69 7.73 4.68
C ARG A 54 8.03 8.19 5.97
N GLU A 55 6.80 8.66 5.87
CA GLU A 55 6.09 9.09 7.06
C GLU A 55 5.74 7.91 7.95
N CYS A 56 5.41 6.78 7.36
CA CYS A 56 5.12 5.58 8.12
C CYS A 56 6.34 5.18 8.95
N ASN A 57 7.52 5.26 8.36
CA ASN A 57 8.74 4.94 9.10
C ASN A 57 9.02 5.94 10.20
N ARG A 58 8.68 7.20 9.96
CA ARG A 58 8.93 8.22 10.95
C ARG A 58 8.00 8.08 12.15
N THR A 59 6.75 7.74 11.91
CA THR A 59 5.77 7.67 12.99
C THR A 59 5.46 6.25 13.44
N ASP A 60 5.98 5.26 12.69
CA ASP A 60 5.72 3.85 13.02
C ASP A 60 4.23 3.56 13.03
N ASP A 61 3.50 4.13 12.08
CA ASP A 61 2.05 3.95 12.05
C ASP A 61 1.65 3.33 10.72
N LEU A 62 1.68 2.02 10.66
CA LEU A 62 1.36 1.30 9.45
C LEU A 62 -0.13 1.42 9.11
N SER A 63 -0.98 1.48 10.12
CA SER A 63 -2.41 1.62 9.86
C SER A 63 -2.71 2.88 9.08
N LEU A 64 -2.04 3.95 9.41
CA LEU A 64 -2.25 5.20 8.70
C LEU A 64 -1.77 5.09 7.28
N PHE A 65 -0.65 4.40 7.05
CA PHE A 65 -0.14 4.20 5.72
C PHE A 65 -1.15 3.43 4.87
N VAL A 66 -1.71 2.37 5.42
CA VAL A 66 -2.69 1.56 4.69
C VAL A 66 -3.90 2.41 4.32
N ARG A 67 -4.36 3.22 5.23
CA ARG A 67 -5.52 4.07 4.96
C ARG A 67 -5.21 5.11 3.88
N LYS A 68 -4.03 5.67 3.92
CA LYS A 68 -3.64 6.66 2.91
C LYS A 68 -3.52 6.00 1.54
N MET A 69 -2.99 4.79 1.49
CA MET A 69 -2.87 4.09 0.22
C MET A 69 -4.24 3.78 -0.36
N ARG A 70 -5.17 3.32 0.47
CA ARG A 70 -6.50 3.02 -0.01
C ARG A 70 -7.17 4.27 -0.57
N LYS A 71 -7.00 5.38 0.14
CA LYS A 71 -7.59 6.63 -0.30
C LYS A 71 -7.00 7.07 -1.63
N SER A 72 -5.70 6.86 -1.82
CA SER A 72 -5.06 7.21 -3.07
C SER A 72 -5.57 6.34 -4.21
N PHE A 73 -5.81 5.06 -3.97
CA PHE A 73 -6.37 4.20 -4.99
C PHE A 73 -7.76 4.70 -5.41
N VAL A 74 -8.57 5.11 -4.45
CA VAL A 74 -9.90 5.64 -4.75
C VAL A 74 -9.77 6.90 -5.60
N ARG A 75 -8.83 7.76 -5.26
CA ARG A 75 -8.65 8.99 -6.02
C ARG A 75 -8.17 8.72 -7.44
N LEU A 76 -7.34 7.71 -7.61
CA LEU A 76 -6.89 7.34 -8.95
C LEU A 76 -8.09 6.96 -9.82
N CYS A 77 -9.05 6.25 -9.25
CA CYS A 77 -10.22 5.87 -10.01
C CYS A 77 -11.09 7.06 -10.32
N GLU A 78 -11.18 7.99 -9.39
CA GLU A 78 -12.07 9.13 -9.59
C GLU A 78 -11.53 10.13 -10.58
N SER A 79 -10.25 10.42 -10.51
CA SER A 79 -9.75 11.45 -11.39
C SER A 79 -9.20 10.87 -12.66
N GLY A 80 -9.03 9.62 -12.71
CA GLY A 80 -8.46 9.09 -13.88
C GLY A 80 -9.35 9.01 -14.99
N ASN A 81 -10.26 9.30 -14.98
CA ASN A 81 -11.08 9.20 -15.96
C ASN A 81 -10.64 9.24 -17.02
#